data_3712db41eac5ac196f97320425ec1030
#
_entry.id   3712db41eac5ac196f97320425ec1030
#
_cell.length_a   1.000
_cell.length_b   1.000
_cell.length_c   1.000
_cell.angle_alpha   90.00
_cell.angle_beta   90.00
_cell.angle_gamma   90.00
#
_symmetry.space_group_name_H-M   'P 1'
#
loop_
_entity.id
_entity.type
_entity.pdbx_description
1 polymer ?
#
loop_
_entity_poly.entity_id
_entity_poly.type
_entity_poly.pdbx_seq_one_letter_code
_entity_poly.pdbx_strand_id
1 'polypeptide(L)'
;MTSGGSARALPSFALTALALGCAGAGADLPDYRGVPGWTTRAIPEARGDVRQAADGMRVAVRYKGWTTRDYGAFRTYAYDDARPELPVRNAAPPAGTTGDPLKGRRLFLDRAKGPCTGCHLVPGDDVWPAGNVGPDLSMLGDRGLPDAYLYQQLYDPRAILPTSAMPPWGVAGVFAPAELVDLVAYLQTLKGPAPSERDPDRNPATRQKPVGFGDNLDPTNNPALLLAEDAEALWRAAGPAGKACASCHEGGPARAMRGVATRYPKHVAAWRRVMSLEDFLAVHGPETTGRAYPAESAENLTLTILVKMASNGLPVQVDTTSAEARAAILRGKASFYRRVGERNHACADCHTPEHGANRFLGGRLLADASVGLTRHFPTWRTDRGEVWDLRKRFQWCMTPLGTNMLAADAIEYAELELYLATFDNGRPLSVPGIRH
;
A
#
# COMPACT_ATOMS: atom_id res chain seq x y z
N MET A 1 7.63 76.17 40.20
CA MET A 1 7.42 75.00 41.03
C MET A 1 7.47 73.80 40.04
N THR A 2 8.60 73.20 40.06
CA THR A 2 9.03 72.19 39.08
C THR A 2 8.77 70.78 39.66
N SER A 3 8.04 69.97 38.95
CA SER A 3 7.92 68.54 39.26
C SER A 3 8.59 67.72 38.15
N GLY A 4 9.70 67.16 38.50
CA GLY A 4 10.45 66.24 37.62
C GLY A 4 9.79 64.88 37.53
N GLY A 5 9.53 64.43 36.31
CA GLY A 5 9.05 63.09 35.98
C GLY A 5 10.20 62.22 35.51
N SER A 6 10.55 61.26 36.34
CA SER A 6 11.61 60.25 36.06
C SER A 6 11.11 59.25 35.03
N ALA A 7 11.74 59.27 33.89
CA ALA A 7 11.52 58.24 32.84
C ALA A 7 12.25 56.94 33.21
N ARG A 8 11.52 55.89 33.54
CA ARG A 8 12.07 54.54 33.68
C ARG A 8 12.27 53.93 32.28
N ALA A 9 13.50 53.63 31.96
CA ALA A 9 13.90 52.85 30.79
C ALA A 9 13.39 51.40 30.93
N LEU A 10 12.66 50.92 29.98
CA LEU A 10 12.31 49.51 29.81
C LEU A 10 13.50 48.77 29.15
N PRO A 11 13.82 47.56 29.61
CA PRO A 11 14.89 46.78 28.99
C PRO A 11 14.43 46.25 27.65
N SER A 12 15.25 46.48 26.61
CA SER A 12 15.12 45.86 25.29
C SER A 12 15.29 44.38 25.44
N PHE A 13 14.23 43.60 25.27
CA PHE A 13 14.30 42.18 25.00
C PHE A 13 14.74 41.99 23.56
N ALA A 14 15.99 41.59 23.38
CA ALA A 14 16.48 41.08 22.11
C ALA A 14 15.70 39.77 21.82
N LEU A 15 14.76 39.83 20.86
CA LEU A 15 14.21 38.63 20.23
C LEU A 15 15.33 37.95 19.45
N THR A 16 15.94 36.95 20.07
CA THR A 16 16.76 35.99 19.34
C THR A 16 15.79 35.14 18.54
N ALA A 17 15.65 35.47 17.25
CA ALA A 17 14.96 34.61 16.30
C ALA A 17 15.75 33.29 16.23
N LEU A 18 15.28 32.27 16.97
CA LEU A 18 15.65 30.89 16.66
C LEU A 18 15.08 30.59 15.28
N ALA A 19 15.92 30.70 14.26
CA ALA A 19 15.69 30.05 13.01
C ALA A 19 15.63 28.54 13.28
N LEU A 20 14.43 28.02 13.57
CA LEU A 20 14.15 26.61 13.37
C LEU A 20 14.30 26.34 11.89
N GLY A 21 15.53 25.97 11.52
CA GLY A 21 15.76 25.31 10.25
C GLY A 21 14.84 24.10 10.21
N CYS A 22 13.85 24.14 9.37
CA CYS A 22 13.21 22.95 8.82
C CYS A 22 14.29 22.23 8.02
N ALA A 23 15.25 21.62 8.71
CA ALA A 23 15.95 20.48 8.17
C ALA A 23 14.84 19.46 7.97
N GLY A 24 14.44 19.26 6.71
CA GLY A 24 13.69 18.10 6.30
C GLY A 24 14.48 16.90 6.82
N ALA A 25 14.01 16.36 7.91
CA ALA A 25 14.43 15.07 8.34
C ALA A 25 13.91 14.08 7.30
N GLY A 26 14.69 13.88 6.24
CA GLY A 26 14.80 12.55 5.71
C GLY A 26 15.18 11.72 6.93
N ALA A 27 14.20 11.07 7.54
CA ALA A 27 14.47 10.13 8.58
C ALA A 27 15.41 9.13 7.92
N ASP A 28 16.70 9.17 8.27
CA ASP A 28 17.61 8.10 7.94
C ASP A 28 16.93 6.85 8.44
N LEU A 29 16.41 6.07 7.48
CA LEU A 29 15.85 4.76 7.81
C LEU A 29 16.98 4.02 8.51
N PRO A 30 16.77 3.45 9.70
CA PRO A 30 17.83 2.79 10.42
C PRO A 30 18.50 1.78 9.50
N ASP A 31 19.81 1.81 9.40
CA ASP A 31 20.56 0.81 8.64
C ASP A 31 20.50 -0.52 9.39
N TYR A 32 19.59 -1.38 8.96
CA TYR A 32 19.39 -2.71 9.54
C TYR A 32 20.38 -3.75 9.01
N ARG A 33 21.26 -3.39 8.07
CA ARG A 33 22.23 -4.31 7.46
C ARG A 33 23.23 -4.92 8.44
N GLY A 34 23.34 -4.38 9.66
CA GLY A 34 24.21 -4.90 10.72
C GLY A 34 23.49 -5.68 11.83
N VAL A 35 22.19 -5.93 11.73
CA VAL A 35 21.48 -6.68 12.78
C VAL A 35 21.73 -8.19 12.62
N PRO A 36 22.28 -8.89 13.63
CA PRO A 36 22.53 -10.32 13.54
C PRO A 36 21.27 -11.10 13.16
N GLY A 37 21.36 -11.99 12.17
CA GLY A 37 20.25 -12.79 11.65
C GLY A 37 19.37 -12.06 10.65
N TRP A 38 19.62 -10.80 10.38
CA TRP A 38 18.94 -10.01 9.39
C TRP A 38 19.87 -9.75 8.22
N THR A 39 19.93 -10.69 7.36
CA THR A 39 20.45 -10.49 6.03
C THR A 39 19.25 -10.36 5.11
N THR A 40 19.32 -9.51 4.10
CA THR A 40 18.53 -9.65 2.89
C THR A 40 18.83 -11.05 2.34
N ARG A 41 18.18 -12.05 2.91
CA ARG A 41 18.32 -13.41 2.42
C ARG A 41 17.73 -13.43 1.03
N ALA A 42 18.50 -13.90 0.09
CA ALA A 42 17.93 -14.30 -1.18
C ALA A 42 16.69 -15.15 -0.88
N ILE A 43 15.53 -14.69 -1.38
CA ILE A 43 14.28 -15.45 -1.25
C ILE A 43 14.58 -16.82 -1.87
N PRO A 44 14.26 -17.93 -1.18
CA PRO A 44 14.53 -19.27 -1.71
C PRO A 44 13.97 -19.40 -3.11
N GLU A 45 14.73 -19.97 -4.04
CA GLU A 45 14.39 -20.15 -5.46
C GLU A 45 12.98 -20.73 -5.68
N ALA A 46 12.49 -21.53 -4.73
CA ALA A 46 11.15 -22.11 -4.77
C ALA A 46 10.01 -21.07 -4.77
N ARG A 47 10.28 -19.77 -4.55
CA ARG A 47 9.28 -18.73 -4.39
C ARG A 47 9.29 -17.63 -5.40
N GLY A 48 10.23 -17.62 -6.26
CA GLY A 48 10.38 -16.63 -7.29
C GLY A 48 11.82 -16.19 -7.47
N ASP A 49 12.08 -15.58 -8.59
CA ASP A 49 13.38 -14.97 -8.85
C ASP A 49 13.47 -13.65 -8.08
N VAL A 50 14.49 -13.56 -7.25
CA VAL A 50 14.94 -12.28 -6.72
C VAL A 50 16.01 -11.79 -7.68
N ARG A 51 15.73 -10.69 -8.37
CA ARG A 51 16.75 -10.03 -9.17
C ARG A 51 17.23 -8.79 -8.43
N GLN A 52 18.50 -8.79 -8.09
CA GLN A 52 19.19 -7.58 -7.67
C GLN A 52 19.48 -6.76 -8.93
N ALA A 53 19.05 -5.50 -8.95
CA ALA A 53 19.44 -4.61 -10.04
C ALA A 53 20.95 -4.34 -10.00
N ALA A 54 21.52 -3.97 -11.14
CA ALA A 54 22.96 -3.75 -11.29
C ALA A 54 23.54 -2.69 -10.35
N ASP A 55 22.71 -1.81 -9.79
CA ASP A 55 23.07 -0.81 -8.79
C ASP A 55 23.04 -1.32 -7.33
N GLY A 56 22.81 -2.61 -7.13
CA GLY A 56 22.82 -3.26 -5.81
C GLY A 56 21.67 -2.91 -4.88
N MET A 57 20.80 -1.99 -5.25
CA MET A 57 19.80 -1.37 -4.39
C MET A 57 18.36 -1.85 -4.66
N ARG A 58 18.14 -2.64 -5.69
CA ARG A 58 16.79 -3.02 -6.13
C ARG A 58 16.60 -4.52 -6.10
N VAL A 59 15.65 -4.97 -5.31
CA VAL A 59 15.23 -6.37 -5.27
C VAL A 59 13.85 -6.46 -5.88
N ALA A 60 13.74 -7.13 -7.03
CA ALA A 60 12.46 -7.49 -7.60
C ALA A 60 12.06 -8.88 -7.10
N VAL A 61 10.91 -8.98 -6.47
CA VAL A 61 10.35 -10.25 -6.00
C VAL A 61 9.39 -10.79 -7.03
N ARG A 62 9.64 -11.99 -7.50
CA ARG A 62 8.77 -12.73 -8.40
C ARG A 62 7.92 -13.71 -7.59
N TYR A 63 6.61 -13.58 -7.63
CA TYR A 63 5.71 -14.59 -7.09
C TYR A 63 5.45 -15.70 -8.12
N LYS A 64 5.28 -16.92 -7.64
CA LYS A 64 4.82 -18.04 -8.45
C LYS A 64 3.51 -17.65 -9.16
N GLY A 65 3.51 -17.77 -10.49
CA GLY A 65 2.33 -17.43 -11.31
C GLY A 65 2.17 -15.95 -11.67
N TRP A 66 3.05 -15.06 -11.22
CA TRP A 66 3.08 -13.67 -11.70
C TRP A 66 4.03 -13.57 -12.87
N THR A 67 3.55 -13.05 -14.01
CA THR A 67 4.44 -12.68 -15.10
C THR A 67 5.38 -11.61 -14.60
N THR A 68 6.68 -11.86 -14.69
CA THR A 68 7.67 -10.81 -14.46
C THR A 68 7.50 -9.75 -15.52
N ARG A 69 7.16 -8.57 -15.08
CA ARG A 69 7.54 -7.39 -15.84
C ARG A 69 9.04 -7.20 -15.67
N ASP A 70 9.73 -6.89 -16.73
CA ASP A 70 11.08 -6.40 -16.64
C ASP A 70 11.02 -4.97 -16.07
N TYR A 71 11.13 -4.88 -14.75
CA TYR A 71 11.14 -3.58 -14.06
C TYR A 71 12.40 -2.76 -14.39
N GLY A 72 13.41 -3.35 -15.05
CA GLY A 72 14.56 -2.62 -15.58
C GLY A 72 14.21 -1.63 -16.69
N ALA A 73 13.12 -1.88 -17.43
CA ALA A 73 12.60 -0.95 -18.44
C ALA A 73 11.76 0.18 -17.86
N PHE A 74 11.28 0.07 -16.62
CA PHE A 74 10.53 1.11 -15.93
C PHE A 74 11.48 1.91 -15.06
N ARG A 75 11.25 3.23 -14.97
CA ARG A 75 11.89 4.09 -13.97
C ARG A 75 11.27 3.81 -12.60
N THR A 76 11.30 2.54 -12.18
CA THR A 76 10.76 2.13 -10.89
C THR A 76 11.73 2.53 -9.80
N TYR A 77 11.20 3.18 -8.79
CA TYR A 77 11.95 3.46 -7.58
C TYR A 77 11.88 2.24 -6.67
N ALA A 78 12.99 1.90 -6.03
CA ALA A 78 12.93 0.99 -4.90
C ALA A 78 12.02 1.62 -3.83
N TYR A 79 11.30 0.80 -3.06
CA TYR A 79 10.38 1.31 -2.04
C TYR A 79 11.13 2.09 -0.95
N ASP A 80 12.36 1.69 -0.65
CA ASP A 80 13.28 2.34 0.28
C ASP A 80 14.12 3.44 -0.39
N ASP A 81 13.86 3.74 -1.67
CA ASP A 81 14.60 4.77 -2.39
C ASP A 81 14.31 6.15 -1.81
N ALA A 82 15.34 6.76 -1.25
CA ALA A 82 15.29 8.10 -0.68
C ALA A 82 15.35 9.23 -1.73
N ARG A 83 15.31 8.90 -3.04
CA ARG A 83 15.29 9.93 -4.07
C ARG A 83 14.12 10.89 -3.84
N PRO A 84 14.32 12.19 -4.07
CA PRO A 84 13.24 13.16 -3.93
C PRO A 84 12.14 12.84 -4.95
N GLU A 85 10.92 13.25 -4.61
CA GLU A 85 9.82 13.22 -5.57
C GLU A 85 10.20 13.93 -6.87
N LEU A 86 9.60 13.50 -7.98
CA LEU A 86 9.74 14.21 -9.24
C LEU A 86 9.36 15.69 -9.04
N PRO A 87 10.20 16.64 -9.46
CA PRO A 87 9.90 18.06 -9.28
C PRO A 87 8.63 18.43 -10.03
N VAL A 88 7.81 19.27 -9.41
CA VAL A 88 6.60 19.82 -10.05
C VAL A 88 7.00 20.68 -11.25
N ARG A 89 6.34 20.48 -12.39
CA ARG A 89 6.65 21.16 -13.64
C ARG A 89 5.42 21.74 -14.30
N ASN A 90 5.56 22.98 -14.77
CA ASN A 90 4.60 23.57 -15.69
C ASN A 90 4.99 23.21 -17.14
N ALA A 91 3.98 22.95 -17.96
CA ALA A 91 4.15 22.69 -19.37
C ALA A 91 2.96 23.23 -20.19
N ALA A 92 3.22 23.55 -21.44
CA ALA A 92 2.20 23.90 -22.41
C ALA A 92 2.23 22.90 -23.58
N PRO A 93 1.11 22.73 -24.31
CA PRO A 93 1.12 21.96 -25.55
C PRO A 93 2.20 22.46 -26.49
N PRO A 94 2.90 21.57 -27.21
CA PRO A 94 3.85 22.00 -28.24
C PRO A 94 3.17 22.88 -29.29
N ALA A 95 3.79 24.00 -29.66
CA ALA A 95 3.23 24.94 -30.65
C ALA A 95 2.97 24.24 -31.99
N GLY A 96 1.86 24.57 -32.62
CA GLY A 96 1.49 24.05 -33.94
C GLY A 96 1.07 22.59 -33.98
N THR A 97 0.88 21.93 -32.81
CA THR A 97 0.39 20.55 -32.76
C THR A 97 -1.13 20.52 -32.69
N THR A 98 -1.74 19.62 -33.47
CA THR A 98 -3.18 19.31 -33.43
C THR A 98 -3.35 17.88 -32.97
N GLY A 99 -4.20 17.64 -31.98
CA GLY A 99 -4.48 16.32 -31.45
C GLY A 99 -5.49 15.54 -32.28
N ASP A 100 -5.31 14.22 -32.30
CA ASP A 100 -6.26 13.28 -32.89
C ASP A 100 -7.14 12.67 -31.78
N PRO A 101 -8.44 12.99 -31.69
CA PRO A 101 -9.31 12.50 -30.62
C PRO A 101 -9.49 10.97 -30.65
N LEU A 102 -9.37 10.33 -31.81
CA LEU A 102 -9.48 8.86 -31.91
C LEU A 102 -8.22 8.17 -31.33
N LYS A 103 -7.05 8.75 -31.54
CA LYS A 103 -5.83 8.29 -30.87
C LYS A 103 -5.89 8.57 -29.38
N GLY A 104 -6.33 9.77 -28.99
CA GLY A 104 -6.53 10.13 -27.59
C GLY A 104 -7.45 9.15 -26.86
N ARG A 105 -8.57 8.76 -27.50
CA ARG A 105 -9.48 7.73 -26.94
C ARG A 105 -8.79 6.39 -26.74
N ARG A 106 -8.01 5.91 -27.71
CA ARG A 106 -7.27 4.66 -27.56
C ARG A 106 -6.27 4.73 -26.40
N LEU A 107 -5.53 5.83 -26.27
CA LEU A 107 -4.60 6.05 -25.16
C LEU A 107 -5.32 6.10 -23.82
N PHE A 108 -6.47 6.75 -23.74
CA PHE A 108 -7.28 6.86 -22.53
C PHE A 108 -7.79 5.51 -22.04
N LEU A 109 -8.11 4.59 -22.95
CA LEU A 109 -8.60 3.25 -22.67
C LEU A 109 -7.48 2.22 -22.47
N ASP A 110 -6.23 2.56 -22.80
CA ASP A 110 -5.08 1.67 -22.66
C ASP A 110 -4.68 1.50 -21.20
N ARG A 111 -5.16 0.41 -20.59
CA ARG A 111 -4.86 0.07 -19.19
C ARG A 111 -3.40 -0.28 -18.93
N ALA A 112 -2.65 -0.66 -19.96
CA ALA A 112 -1.24 -1.01 -19.81
C ALA A 112 -0.38 0.25 -19.70
N LYS A 113 -0.76 1.31 -20.39
CA LYS A 113 0.01 2.57 -20.43
C LYS A 113 -0.49 3.55 -19.37
N GLY A 114 -1.80 3.86 -19.36
CA GLY A 114 -2.39 4.79 -18.39
C GLY A 114 -3.84 4.38 -18.06
N PRO A 115 -4.12 3.80 -16.89
CA PRO A 115 -5.45 3.31 -16.57
C PRO A 115 -6.41 4.45 -16.20
N CYS A 116 -6.64 5.41 -17.10
CA CYS A 116 -7.50 6.58 -16.85
C CYS A 116 -8.90 6.16 -16.42
N THR A 117 -9.48 5.13 -17.07
CA THR A 117 -10.79 4.57 -16.71
C THR A 117 -10.81 3.88 -15.35
N GLY A 118 -9.64 3.53 -14.81
CA GLY A 118 -9.55 3.02 -13.44
C GLY A 118 -9.99 4.05 -12.40
N CYS A 119 -9.81 5.35 -12.69
CA CYS A 119 -10.15 6.45 -11.80
C CYS A 119 -11.31 7.31 -12.30
N HIS A 120 -11.55 7.37 -13.62
CA HIS A 120 -12.50 8.30 -14.24
C HIS A 120 -13.60 7.58 -14.98
N LEU A 121 -14.81 8.09 -14.83
CA LEU A 121 -15.95 7.71 -15.67
C LEU A 121 -15.98 8.59 -16.92
N VAL A 122 -16.21 7.97 -18.07
CA VAL A 122 -16.45 8.62 -19.36
C VAL A 122 -17.60 7.92 -20.08
N PRO A 123 -18.29 8.56 -21.06
CA PRO A 123 -19.32 7.89 -21.85
C PRO A 123 -18.73 6.72 -22.66
N GLY A 124 -19.52 5.69 -22.86
CA GLY A 124 -19.19 4.55 -23.72
C GLY A 124 -19.41 3.19 -23.07
N ASP A 125 -19.80 2.21 -23.85
CA ASP A 125 -20.11 0.85 -23.39
C ASP A 125 -18.84 -0.01 -23.16
N ASP A 126 -17.71 0.41 -23.70
CA ASP A 126 -16.43 -0.28 -23.63
C ASP A 126 -15.56 0.18 -22.43
N VAL A 127 -16.08 1.06 -21.58
CA VAL A 127 -15.36 1.61 -20.41
C VAL A 127 -15.60 0.84 -19.12
N TRP A 128 -16.24 -0.30 -19.19
CA TRP A 128 -16.49 -1.12 -18.01
C TRP A 128 -15.26 -1.97 -17.62
N PRO A 129 -14.95 -2.09 -16.34
CA PRO A 129 -15.48 -1.34 -15.19
C PRO A 129 -14.75 -0.02 -14.98
N ALA A 130 -15.51 1.07 -14.90
CA ALA A 130 -14.98 2.40 -14.60
C ALA A 130 -14.84 2.63 -13.09
N GLY A 131 -13.93 3.55 -12.70
CA GLY A 131 -13.76 4.01 -11.33
C GLY A 131 -14.33 5.41 -11.10
N ASN A 132 -14.35 5.84 -9.83
CA ASN A 132 -14.74 7.18 -9.42
C ASN A 132 -13.79 7.78 -8.35
N VAL A 133 -12.55 7.34 -8.35
CA VAL A 133 -11.48 7.96 -7.54
C VAL A 133 -11.24 9.39 -8.04
N GLY A 134 -11.17 9.57 -9.35
CA GLY A 134 -11.17 10.88 -9.99
C GLY A 134 -12.61 11.35 -10.34
N PRO A 135 -12.77 12.61 -10.75
CA PRO A 135 -14.06 13.15 -11.15
C PRO A 135 -14.60 12.44 -12.39
N ASP A 136 -15.95 12.48 -12.54
CA ASP A 136 -16.63 12.11 -13.78
C ASP A 136 -16.27 13.10 -14.89
N LEU A 137 -15.80 12.58 -16.02
CA LEU A 137 -15.38 13.36 -17.18
C LEU A 137 -16.41 13.34 -18.32
N SER A 138 -17.57 12.73 -18.13
CA SER A 138 -18.57 12.53 -19.20
C SER A 138 -19.00 13.82 -19.91
N MET A 139 -19.04 14.93 -19.17
CA MET A 139 -19.42 16.26 -19.66
C MET A 139 -18.23 17.23 -19.71
N LEU A 140 -16.99 16.72 -19.76
CA LEU A 140 -15.82 17.58 -19.64
C LEU A 140 -15.71 18.58 -20.81
N GLY A 141 -16.00 18.16 -22.03
CA GLY A 141 -15.94 19.01 -23.21
C GLY A 141 -16.96 20.16 -23.21
N ASP A 142 -18.07 20.02 -22.46
CA ASP A 142 -19.05 21.10 -22.30
C ASP A 142 -18.62 22.17 -21.29
N ARG A 143 -17.58 21.89 -20.51
CA ARG A 143 -17.06 22.84 -19.52
C ARG A 143 -16.23 23.95 -20.13
N GLY A 144 -15.86 23.84 -21.41
CA GLY A 144 -15.11 24.86 -22.13
C GLY A 144 -13.71 25.14 -21.54
N LEU A 145 -13.08 24.13 -20.93
CA LEU A 145 -11.75 24.31 -20.35
C LEU A 145 -10.70 24.49 -21.46
N PRO A 146 -9.73 25.42 -21.30
CA PRO A 146 -8.67 25.60 -22.28
C PRO A 146 -7.80 24.34 -22.46
N ASP A 147 -7.36 24.06 -23.68
CA ASP A 147 -6.46 22.93 -23.97
C ASP A 147 -5.17 22.98 -23.14
N ALA A 148 -4.63 24.18 -22.93
CA ALA A 148 -3.45 24.36 -22.09
C ALA A 148 -3.68 23.92 -20.63
N TYR A 149 -4.88 24.15 -20.09
CA TYR A 149 -5.26 23.67 -18.75
C TYR A 149 -5.36 22.14 -18.69
N LEU A 150 -6.04 21.53 -19.67
CA LEU A 150 -6.17 20.07 -19.75
C LEU A 150 -4.81 19.41 -19.97
N TYR A 151 -3.97 20.01 -20.80
CA TYR A 151 -2.61 19.54 -21.03
C TYR A 151 -1.78 19.58 -19.75
N GLN A 152 -1.82 20.70 -19.01
CA GLN A 152 -1.12 20.81 -17.71
C GLN A 152 -1.65 19.78 -16.71
N GLN A 153 -2.96 19.57 -16.67
CA GLN A 153 -3.58 18.57 -15.78
C GLN A 153 -3.10 17.16 -16.09
N LEU A 154 -2.88 16.81 -17.35
CA LEU A 154 -2.31 15.54 -17.77
C LEU A 154 -0.80 15.47 -17.57
N TYR A 155 -0.10 16.58 -17.84
CA TYR A 155 1.35 16.63 -17.76
C TYR A 155 1.84 16.54 -16.32
N ASP A 156 1.36 17.43 -15.46
CA ASP A 156 1.63 17.43 -14.01
C ASP A 156 0.47 18.08 -13.25
N PRO A 157 -0.47 17.30 -12.74
CA PRO A 157 -1.62 17.83 -12.01
C PRO A 157 -1.24 18.54 -10.71
N ARG A 158 -0.05 18.27 -10.14
CA ARG A 158 0.43 18.90 -8.92
C ARG A 158 0.73 20.39 -9.09
N ALA A 159 0.97 20.84 -10.31
CA ALA A 159 1.12 22.27 -10.62
C ALA A 159 -0.20 23.05 -10.43
N ILE A 160 -1.34 22.36 -10.52
CA ILE A 160 -2.69 22.92 -10.31
C ILE A 160 -3.18 22.62 -8.90
N LEU A 161 -3.06 21.37 -8.48
CA LEU A 161 -3.47 20.89 -7.15
C LEU A 161 -2.31 20.09 -6.52
N PRO A 162 -1.54 20.67 -5.60
CA PRO A 162 -0.35 20.01 -5.02
C PRO A 162 -0.63 18.67 -4.37
N THR A 163 -1.85 18.46 -3.86
CA THR A 163 -2.29 17.21 -3.22
C THR A 163 -2.94 16.22 -4.18
N SER A 164 -2.89 16.48 -5.49
CA SER A 164 -3.54 15.63 -6.49
C SER A 164 -3.07 14.19 -6.40
N ALA A 165 -4.01 13.25 -6.33
CA ALA A 165 -3.75 11.81 -6.46
C ALA A 165 -3.62 11.38 -7.93
N MET A 166 -3.91 12.25 -8.91
CA MET A 166 -3.70 11.95 -10.32
C MET A 166 -2.20 11.89 -10.62
N PRO A 167 -1.71 10.84 -11.29
CA PRO A 167 -0.30 10.73 -11.65
C PRO A 167 0.19 11.86 -12.55
N PRO A 168 1.46 12.29 -12.42
CA PRO A 168 2.08 13.28 -13.30
C PRO A 168 2.56 12.64 -14.61
N TRP A 169 1.63 12.27 -15.47
CA TRP A 169 1.85 11.42 -16.64
C TRP A 169 2.94 11.92 -17.60
N GLY A 170 3.01 13.25 -17.81
CA GLY A 170 4.03 13.85 -18.66
C GLY A 170 5.39 13.92 -17.97
N VAL A 171 5.45 14.33 -16.70
CA VAL A 171 6.70 14.41 -15.93
C VAL A 171 7.31 13.02 -15.75
N ALA A 172 6.48 12.01 -15.50
CA ALA A 172 6.91 10.62 -15.38
C ALA A 172 7.31 10.00 -16.74
N GLY A 173 7.04 10.68 -17.86
CA GLY A 173 7.39 10.20 -19.20
C GLY A 173 6.53 9.01 -19.67
N VAL A 174 5.35 8.82 -19.08
CA VAL A 174 4.42 7.76 -19.49
C VAL A 174 3.80 8.07 -20.84
N PHE A 175 3.40 9.32 -21.06
CA PHE A 175 2.92 9.81 -22.33
C PHE A 175 3.88 10.84 -22.93
N ALA A 176 4.16 10.69 -24.22
CA ALA A 176 4.90 11.69 -24.98
C ALA A 176 4.07 12.99 -25.13
N PRO A 177 4.70 14.16 -25.35
CA PRO A 177 3.98 15.41 -25.53
C PRO A 177 2.87 15.38 -26.60
N ALA A 178 3.10 14.72 -27.73
CA ALA A 178 2.09 14.57 -28.77
C ALA A 178 0.90 13.68 -28.32
N GLU A 179 1.16 12.64 -27.54
CA GLU A 179 0.10 11.78 -26.99
C GLU A 179 -0.75 12.53 -25.96
N LEU A 180 -0.15 13.44 -25.19
CA LEU A 180 -0.92 14.30 -24.29
C LEU A 180 -1.83 15.26 -25.07
N VAL A 181 -1.39 15.76 -26.23
CA VAL A 181 -2.24 16.58 -27.12
C VAL A 181 -3.39 15.75 -27.69
N ASP A 182 -3.15 14.50 -28.10
CA ASP A 182 -4.19 13.57 -28.54
C ASP A 182 -5.21 13.30 -27.42
N LEU A 183 -4.75 13.08 -26.19
CA LEU A 183 -5.59 12.93 -25.01
C LEU A 183 -6.46 14.17 -24.75
N VAL A 184 -5.89 15.39 -24.84
CA VAL A 184 -6.64 16.64 -24.71
C VAL A 184 -7.73 16.73 -25.77
N ALA A 185 -7.41 16.43 -27.04
CA ALA A 185 -8.39 16.43 -28.12
C ALA A 185 -9.54 15.46 -27.85
N TYR A 186 -9.26 14.28 -27.32
CA TYR A 186 -10.32 13.34 -26.92
C TYR A 186 -11.16 13.89 -25.77
N LEU A 187 -10.54 14.42 -24.72
CA LEU A 187 -11.26 14.97 -23.57
C LEU A 187 -12.22 16.09 -23.95
N GLN A 188 -11.88 16.92 -24.94
CA GLN A 188 -12.78 17.95 -25.48
C GLN A 188 -13.99 17.40 -26.24
N THR A 189 -13.96 16.14 -26.66
CA THR A 189 -15.11 15.48 -27.30
C THR A 189 -16.13 14.91 -26.31
N LEU A 190 -15.78 14.86 -25.00
CA LEU A 190 -16.65 14.27 -23.99
C LEU A 190 -17.84 15.19 -23.67
N LYS A 191 -18.93 14.94 -24.36
CA LYS A 191 -20.19 15.69 -24.28
C LYS A 191 -21.36 14.70 -24.22
N GLY A 192 -21.86 14.45 -23.05
CA GLY A 192 -22.97 13.54 -22.89
C GLY A 192 -23.07 12.94 -21.49
N PRO A 193 -24.23 12.41 -21.15
CA PRO A 193 -24.45 11.83 -19.83
C PRO A 193 -23.55 10.62 -19.62
N ALA A 194 -23.12 10.43 -18.39
CA ALA A 194 -22.48 9.20 -17.97
C ALA A 194 -23.37 7.98 -18.26
N PRO A 195 -22.80 6.80 -18.53
CA PRO A 195 -23.57 5.57 -18.79
C PRO A 195 -24.52 5.20 -17.66
N SER A 196 -24.36 5.79 -16.51
CA SER A 196 -24.99 5.50 -15.24
C SER A 196 -26.50 5.59 -15.19
N GLU A 197 -27.11 6.46 -15.97
CA GLU A 197 -28.57 6.58 -15.96
C GLU A 197 -29.24 5.38 -16.61
N ARG A 198 -28.50 4.62 -17.44
CA ARG A 198 -29.01 3.45 -18.17
C ARG A 198 -28.60 2.11 -17.55
N ASP A 199 -27.52 2.07 -16.79
CA ASP A 199 -27.00 0.85 -16.20
C ASP A 199 -26.29 1.19 -14.86
N PRO A 200 -26.99 1.04 -13.72
CA PRO A 200 -26.45 1.33 -12.39
C PRO A 200 -25.17 0.55 -12.08
N ASP A 201 -25.04 -0.67 -12.63
CA ASP A 201 -23.83 -1.49 -12.38
C ASP A 201 -22.59 -0.94 -13.07
N ARG A 202 -22.75 -0.16 -14.12
CA ARG A 202 -21.64 0.49 -14.83
C ARG A 202 -21.19 1.79 -14.18
N ASN A 203 -22.09 2.47 -13.49
CA ASN A 203 -21.72 3.70 -12.79
C ASN A 203 -21.18 3.40 -11.39
N PRO A 204 -19.91 3.71 -11.13
CA PRO A 204 -19.33 3.50 -9.80
C PRO A 204 -20.01 4.32 -8.70
N ALA A 205 -20.70 5.43 -9.03
CA ALA A 205 -21.42 6.24 -8.05
C ALA A 205 -22.72 5.57 -7.57
N THR A 206 -23.39 4.79 -8.44
CA THR A 206 -24.63 4.08 -8.12
C THR A 206 -24.43 2.60 -7.87
N ARG A 207 -23.24 2.05 -8.21
CA ARG A 207 -22.91 0.66 -7.98
C ARG A 207 -23.03 0.31 -6.50
N GLN A 208 -23.72 -0.79 -6.21
CA GLN A 208 -23.81 -1.29 -4.85
C GLN A 208 -22.43 -1.66 -4.31
N LYS A 209 -22.13 -1.20 -3.10
CA LYS A 209 -20.95 -1.65 -2.39
C LYS A 209 -21.15 -3.11 -1.94
N PRO A 210 -20.12 -3.96 -2.06
CA PRO A 210 -20.21 -5.33 -1.58
C PRO A 210 -20.62 -5.37 -0.11
N VAL A 211 -21.62 -6.20 0.20
CA VAL A 211 -22.04 -6.44 1.58
C VAL A 211 -20.90 -7.12 2.35
N GLY A 212 -20.68 -6.69 3.57
CA GLY A 212 -19.60 -7.25 4.41
C GLY A 212 -18.19 -6.94 3.90
N PHE A 213 -18.03 -5.90 3.08
CA PHE A 213 -16.71 -5.46 2.64
C PHE A 213 -15.84 -5.12 3.85
N GLY A 214 -14.71 -5.85 3.98
CA GLY A 214 -13.82 -5.72 5.12
C GLY A 214 -14.02 -6.82 6.18
N ASP A 215 -15.15 -7.52 6.22
CA ASP A 215 -15.45 -8.57 7.17
C ASP A 215 -15.46 -9.97 6.54
N ASN A 216 -15.41 -11.02 7.37
CA ASN A 216 -15.66 -12.37 6.92
C ASN A 216 -17.09 -12.48 6.42
N LEU A 217 -17.24 -12.83 5.15
CA LEU A 217 -18.56 -12.98 4.54
C LEU A 217 -19.25 -14.23 5.08
N ASP A 218 -18.52 -15.32 5.18
CA ASP A 218 -18.96 -16.58 5.78
C ASP A 218 -17.74 -17.34 6.33
N PRO A 219 -17.49 -17.29 7.64
CA PRO A 219 -16.34 -17.94 8.22
C PRO A 219 -16.40 -19.47 8.10
N THR A 220 -17.59 -20.07 7.92
CA THR A 220 -17.73 -21.53 7.81
C THR A 220 -17.45 -22.02 6.40
N ASN A 221 -17.51 -21.14 5.40
CA ASN A 221 -17.36 -21.47 3.98
C ASN A 221 -16.07 -20.86 3.38
N ASN A 222 -15.08 -20.62 4.21
CA ASN A 222 -13.82 -20.03 3.81
C ASN A 222 -12.79 -21.12 3.44
N PRO A 223 -12.36 -21.24 2.18
CA PRO A 223 -11.40 -22.26 1.76
C PRO A 223 -10.06 -22.20 2.50
N ALA A 224 -9.70 -21.06 3.08
CA ALA A 224 -8.49 -20.94 3.90
C ALA A 224 -8.54 -21.78 5.19
N LEU A 225 -9.71 -22.26 5.61
CA LEU A 225 -9.85 -23.15 6.77
C LEU A 225 -9.20 -24.52 6.54
N LEU A 226 -9.12 -24.98 5.29
CA LEU A 226 -8.41 -26.21 4.94
C LEU A 226 -6.92 -26.15 5.34
N LEU A 227 -6.31 -24.97 5.29
CA LEU A 227 -4.94 -24.79 5.75
C LEU A 227 -4.78 -24.96 7.28
N ALA A 228 -5.84 -24.77 8.04
CA ALA A 228 -5.79 -24.96 9.50
C ALA A 228 -5.59 -26.43 9.89
N GLU A 229 -6.13 -27.37 9.10
CA GLU A 229 -5.93 -28.81 9.30
C GLU A 229 -4.47 -29.19 9.04
N ASP A 230 -3.90 -28.71 7.93
CA ASP A 230 -2.48 -28.89 7.60
C ASP A 230 -1.57 -28.24 8.66
N ALA A 231 -2.01 -27.12 9.23
CA ALA A 231 -1.28 -26.40 10.26
C ALA A 231 -1.15 -27.20 11.56
N GLU A 232 -2.17 -27.94 11.96
CA GLU A 232 -2.09 -28.80 13.16
C GLU A 232 -1.10 -29.96 12.98
N ALA A 233 -1.04 -30.53 11.78
CA ALA A 233 -0.05 -31.56 11.47
C ALA A 233 1.37 -30.96 11.54
N LEU A 234 1.57 -29.77 10.96
CA LEU A 234 2.84 -29.06 10.99
C LEU A 234 3.25 -28.65 12.41
N TRP A 235 2.30 -28.26 13.26
CA TRP A 235 2.51 -27.93 14.67
C TRP A 235 3.07 -29.10 15.48
N ARG A 236 2.64 -30.32 15.15
CA ARG A 236 3.05 -31.58 15.84
C ARG A 236 4.29 -32.22 15.19
N ALA A 237 4.65 -31.82 13.98
CA ALA A 237 5.77 -32.40 13.25
C ALA A 237 7.10 -31.99 13.85
N ALA A 238 7.92 -32.96 14.29
CA ALA A 238 9.28 -32.68 14.72
C ALA A 238 10.13 -32.12 13.57
N GLY A 239 10.87 -31.06 13.85
CA GLY A 239 11.87 -30.52 12.92
C GLY A 239 13.23 -31.20 13.07
N PRO A 240 14.25 -30.75 12.32
CA PRO A 240 15.61 -31.31 12.37
C PRO A 240 16.27 -31.31 13.75
N ALA A 241 15.86 -30.41 14.66
CA ALA A 241 16.32 -30.37 16.04
C ALA A 241 15.59 -31.39 16.96
N GLY A 242 14.77 -32.29 16.40
CA GLY A 242 13.98 -33.29 17.14
C GLY A 242 12.83 -32.70 17.95
N LYS A 243 12.51 -31.42 17.78
CA LYS A 243 11.45 -30.72 18.49
C LYS A 243 10.36 -30.28 17.53
N ALA A 244 9.11 -30.33 17.98
CA ALA A 244 7.95 -29.75 17.35
C ALA A 244 7.52 -28.45 18.08
N CYS A 245 6.67 -27.63 17.48
CA CYS A 245 6.02 -26.54 18.21
C CYS A 245 5.31 -27.05 19.48
N ALA A 246 4.60 -28.15 19.34
CA ALA A 246 3.91 -28.84 20.46
C ALA A 246 4.83 -29.28 21.59
N SER A 247 6.13 -29.45 21.35
CA SER A 247 7.09 -29.87 22.40
C SER A 247 7.32 -28.80 23.48
N CYS A 248 7.10 -27.53 23.13
CA CYS A 248 7.27 -26.40 24.05
C CYS A 248 5.94 -25.67 24.34
N HIS A 249 4.96 -25.79 23.46
CA HIS A 249 3.66 -25.13 23.56
C HIS A 249 2.58 -26.13 23.90
N GLU A 250 2.51 -26.52 25.18
CA GLU A 250 1.61 -27.52 25.67
C GLU A 250 0.11 -27.14 25.62
N GLY A 251 -0.76 -28.13 25.50
CA GLY A 251 -2.21 -27.96 25.50
C GLY A 251 -2.80 -27.61 24.12
N GLY A 252 -1.99 -27.75 23.07
CA GLY A 252 -2.40 -27.49 21.68
C GLY A 252 -2.47 -26.02 21.30
N PRO A 253 -2.58 -25.71 19.99
CA PRO A 253 -2.47 -24.35 19.52
C PRO A 253 -3.57 -23.42 20.04
N ALA A 254 -4.80 -23.91 20.16
CA ALA A 254 -5.93 -23.11 20.64
C ALA A 254 -5.73 -22.58 22.07
N ARG A 255 -5.09 -23.38 22.95
CA ARG A 255 -4.80 -22.95 24.30
C ARG A 255 -3.49 -22.18 24.42
N ALA A 256 -2.41 -22.74 23.85
CA ALA A 256 -1.08 -22.22 24.00
C ALA A 256 -0.90 -20.84 23.29
N MET A 257 -1.63 -20.61 22.19
CA MET A 257 -1.51 -19.40 21.37
C MET A 257 -2.63 -18.38 21.63
N ARG A 258 -3.55 -18.65 22.56
CA ARG A 258 -4.65 -17.72 22.87
C ARG A 258 -4.10 -16.34 23.28
N GLY A 259 -4.52 -15.28 22.58
CA GLY A 259 -4.11 -13.91 22.82
C GLY A 259 -2.71 -13.54 22.30
N VAL A 260 -1.95 -14.50 21.76
CA VAL A 260 -0.62 -14.20 21.21
C VAL A 260 -0.72 -13.27 20.00
N ALA A 261 -1.56 -13.59 19.05
CA ALA A 261 -1.67 -12.87 17.81
C ALA A 261 -2.25 -11.45 17.96
N THR A 262 -3.03 -11.19 19.02
CA THR A 262 -3.63 -9.85 19.24
C THR A 262 -2.58 -8.74 19.46
N ARG A 263 -1.35 -9.12 19.79
CA ARG A 263 -0.24 -8.20 20.11
C ARG A 263 0.76 -8.04 18.97
N TYR A 264 0.52 -8.67 17.82
CA TYR A 264 1.38 -8.54 16.65
C TYR A 264 0.77 -7.61 15.61
N PRO A 265 1.60 -6.81 14.90
CA PRO A 265 3.08 -6.71 15.03
C PRO A 265 3.51 -6.07 16.35
N LYS A 266 4.71 -6.42 16.82
CA LYS A 266 5.27 -5.88 18.05
C LYS A 266 6.79 -5.73 17.99
N HIS A 267 7.34 -4.85 18.81
CA HIS A 267 8.79 -4.82 19.03
C HIS A 267 9.24 -6.07 19.78
N VAL A 268 10.24 -6.75 19.23
CA VAL A 268 10.87 -7.94 19.84
C VAL A 268 12.28 -7.58 20.28
N ALA A 269 12.48 -7.42 21.57
CA ALA A 269 13.71 -6.91 22.14
C ALA A 269 14.96 -7.73 21.76
N ALA A 270 14.83 -9.06 21.71
CA ALA A 270 15.92 -9.95 21.28
C ALA A 270 16.41 -9.66 19.85
N TRP A 271 15.55 -9.17 19.00
CA TRP A 271 15.85 -8.85 17.61
C TRP A 271 15.93 -7.35 17.33
N ARG A 272 15.71 -6.52 18.37
CA ARG A 272 15.79 -5.07 18.34
C ARG A 272 14.99 -4.41 17.20
N ARG A 273 13.84 -4.99 16.84
CA ARG A 273 12.98 -4.50 15.75
C ARG A 273 11.53 -4.88 15.94
N VAL A 274 10.64 -4.22 15.19
CA VAL A 274 9.27 -4.65 15.04
C VAL A 274 9.21 -5.85 14.13
N MET A 275 8.41 -6.83 14.51
CA MET A 275 8.16 -8.06 13.77
C MET A 275 6.67 -8.32 13.68
N SER A 276 6.21 -8.70 12.49
CA SER A 276 4.92 -9.36 12.34
C SER A 276 4.98 -10.78 12.92
N LEU A 277 3.86 -11.47 12.98
CA LEU A 277 3.86 -12.87 13.41
C LEU A 277 4.62 -13.75 12.40
N GLU A 278 4.48 -13.44 11.12
CA GLU A 278 5.16 -14.12 10.02
C GLU A 278 6.70 -13.98 10.14
N ASP A 279 7.18 -12.77 10.48
CA ASP A 279 8.61 -12.53 10.74
C ASP A 279 9.09 -13.31 11.97
N PHE A 280 8.28 -13.31 13.03
CA PHE A 280 8.64 -14.03 14.25
C PHE A 280 8.75 -15.55 14.00
N LEU A 281 7.82 -16.13 13.27
CA LEU A 281 7.87 -17.54 12.88
C LEU A 281 9.10 -17.87 12.04
N ALA A 282 9.49 -16.97 11.14
CA ALA A 282 10.66 -17.15 10.28
C ALA A 282 11.98 -17.24 11.04
N VAL A 283 12.09 -16.60 12.21
CA VAL A 283 13.30 -16.66 13.05
C VAL A 283 13.17 -17.68 14.19
N HIS A 284 12.00 -17.78 14.80
CA HIS A 284 11.74 -18.66 15.92
C HIS A 284 11.78 -20.16 15.54
N GLY A 285 11.28 -20.50 14.37
CA GLY A 285 11.28 -21.87 13.88
C GLY A 285 12.67 -22.50 13.75
N PRO A 286 13.61 -21.88 13.04
CA PRO A 286 14.99 -22.38 12.96
C PRO A 286 15.68 -22.50 14.31
N GLU A 287 15.46 -21.55 15.23
CA GLU A 287 16.08 -21.55 16.55
C GLU A 287 15.56 -22.67 17.47
N THR A 288 14.30 -23.09 17.28
CA THR A 288 13.63 -24.01 18.21
C THR A 288 13.48 -25.40 17.64
N THR A 289 12.94 -25.53 16.44
CA THR A 289 12.68 -26.81 15.77
C THR A 289 13.78 -27.20 14.78
N GLY A 290 14.65 -26.26 14.40
CA GLY A 290 15.61 -26.42 13.32
C GLY A 290 14.99 -26.32 11.91
N ARG A 291 13.67 -26.09 11.81
CA ARG A 291 12.94 -25.98 10.55
C ARG A 291 12.76 -24.53 10.15
N ALA A 292 13.14 -24.20 8.93
CA ALA A 292 12.91 -22.87 8.38
C ALA A 292 11.45 -22.69 7.96
N TYR A 293 10.86 -21.56 8.37
CA TYR A 293 9.54 -21.08 7.94
C TYR A 293 9.70 -19.67 7.36
N PRO A 294 10.31 -19.52 6.20
CA PRO A 294 10.53 -18.18 5.63
C PRO A 294 9.22 -17.43 5.43
N ALA A 295 9.20 -16.11 5.60
CA ALA A 295 8.04 -15.27 5.30
C ALA A 295 7.49 -15.59 3.90
N GLU A 296 6.17 -15.60 3.75
CA GLU A 296 5.44 -15.98 2.53
C GLU A 296 5.54 -17.47 2.15
N SER A 297 6.16 -18.37 2.99
CA SER A 297 6.07 -19.81 2.76
C SER A 297 4.67 -20.32 3.03
N ALA A 298 4.31 -21.39 2.33
CA ALA A 298 3.06 -22.07 2.63
C ALA A 298 3.03 -22.46 4.11
N GLU A 299 4.13 -23.00 4.64
CA GLU A 299 4.25 -23.41 6.03
C GLU A 299 4.16 -22.22 7.01
N ASN A 300 4.83 -21.10 6.70
CA ASN A 300 4.72 -19.89 7.53
C ASN A 300 3.29 -19.36 7.54
N LEU A 301 2.68 -19.23 6.36
CA LEU A 301 1.30 -18.78 6.21
C LEU A 301 0.32 -19.68 6.97
N THR A 302 0.48 -20.99 6.85
CA THR A 302 -0.34 -22.01 7.50
C THR A 302 -0.23 -21.92 9.02
N LEU A 303 0.99 -21.82 9.57
CA LEU A 303 1.21 -21.62 11.01
C LEU A 303 0.68 -20.26 11.49
N THR A 304 0.83 -19.22 10.69
CA THR A 304 0.27 -17.89 11.01
C THR A 304 -1.25 -17.95 11.16
N ILE A 305 -1.95 -18.64 10.25
CA ILE A 305 -3.40 -18.83 10.35
C ILE A 305 -3.74 -19.53 11.66
N LEU A 306 -3.08 -20.65 11.98
CA LEU A 306 -3.33 -21.42 13.19
C LEU A 306 -3.17 -20.59 14.46
N VAL A 307 -2.07 -19.85 14.57
CA VAL A 307 -1.78 -19.00 15.74
C VAL A 307 -2.77 -17.84 15.84
N LYS A 308 -3.11 -17.20 14.71
CA LYS A 308 -4.08 -16.10 14.70
C LYS A 308 -5.50 -16.59 15.03
N MET A 309 -5.93 -17.74 14.51
CA MET A 309 -7.23 -18.35 14.81
C MET A 309 -7.42 -18.64 16.31
N ALA A 310 -6.37 -19.04 17.03
CA ALA A 310 -6.41 -19.23 18.48
C ALA A 310 -6.81 -17.97 19.26
N SER A 311 -6.73 -16.81 18.62
CA SER A 311 -7.05 -15.50 19.20
C SER A 311 -8.31 -14.87 18.60
N ASN A 312 -9.05 -15.58 17.74
CA ASN A 312 -10.28 -15.05 17.13
C ASN A 312 -11.29 -14.62 18.22
N GLY A 313 -11.97 -13.51 17.94
CA GLY A 313 -12.91 -12.87 18.87
C GLY A 313 -12.26 -12.03 19.96
N LEU A 314 -10.95 -12.16 20.20
CA LEU A 314 -10.23 -11.31 21.14
C LEU A 314 -9.88 -9.98 20.49
N PRO A 315 -9.90 -8.88 21.28
CA PRO A 315 -9.54 -7.57 20.75
C PRO A 315 -8.07 -7.48 20.36
N VAL A 316 -7.78 -6.87 19.22
CA VAL A 316 -6.42 -6.48 18.83
C VAL A 316 -5.88 -5.50 19.86
N GLN A 317 -4.62 -5.65 20.26
CA GLN A 317 -3.97 -4.87 21.32
C GLN A 317 -2.49 -4.65 20.97
N VAL A 318 -2.20 -4.08 19.80
CA VAL A 318 -0.82 -3.74 19.46
C VAL A 318 -0.32 -2.61 20.35
N ASP A 319 0.95 -2.65 20.70
CA ASP A 319 1.58 -1.61 21.53
C ASP A 319 1.68 -0.29 20.75
N THR A 320 1.17 0.78 21.37
CA THR A 320 1.23 2.16 20.86
C THR A 320 1.96 3.08 21.83
N THR A 321 2.49 2.56 22.93
CA THR A 321 2.98 3.34 24.07
C THR A 321 4.47 3.30 24.28
N SER A 322 5.15 2.18 24.01
CA SER A 322 6.61 2.08 24.12
C SER A 322 7.30 3.01 23.11
N ALA A 323 8.52 3.43 23.41
CA ALA A 323 9.31 4.29 22.53
C ALA A 323 9.59 3.61 21.19
N GLU A 324 9.91 2.32 21.23
CA GLU A 324 10.19 1.50 20.05
C GLU A 324 8.95 1.33 19.16
N ALA A 325 7.79 1.04 19.75
CA ALA A 325 6.55 0.93 19.00
C ALA A 325 6.16 2.26 18.36
N ARG A 326 6.23 3.38 19.11
CA ARG A 326 5.94 4.71 18.58
C ARG A 326 6.86 5.08 17.42
N ALA A 327 8.16 4.81 17.54
CA ALA A 327 9.11 5.08 16.47
C ALA A 327 8.76 4.26 15.20
N ALA A 328 8.44 2.99 15.36
CA ALA A 328 8.03 2.13 14.24
C ALA A 328 6.69 2.55 13.62
N ILE A 329 5.70 2.94 14.44
CA ILE A 329 4.42 3.48 13.95
C ILE A 329 4.65 4.75 13.10
N LEU A 330 5.55 5.64 13.54
CA LEU A 330 5.88 6.85 12.77
C LEU A 330 6.53 6.51 11.42
N ARG A 331 7.43 5.51 11.36
CA ARG A 331 8.01 5.06 10.10
C ARG A 331 6.96 4.37 9.21
N GLY A 332 6.12 3.52 9.77
CA GLY A 332 5.00 2.90 9.04
C GLY A 332 4.02 3.94 8.49
N LYS A 333 3.71 4.98 9.30
CA LYS A 333 2.91 6.13 8.86
C LYS A 333 3.59 6.88 7.71
N ALA A 334 4.90 7.17 7.86
CA ALA A 334 5.65 7.82 6.80
C ALA A 334 5.62 7.02 5.49
N SER A 335 5.78 5.70 5.57
CA SER A 335 5.65 4.79 4.42
C SER A 335 4.25 4.81 3.81
N PHE A 336 3.19 4.88 4.62
CA PHE A 336 1.81 4.92 4.14
C PHE A 336 1.48 6.19 3.35
N TYR A 337 2.06 7.32 3.74
CA TYR A 337 1.84 8.63 3.09
C TYR A 337 2.91 8.99 2.04
N ARG A 338 3.98 8.22 1.96
CA ARG A 338 5.06 8.47 1.00
C ARG A 338 4.61 8.11 -0.41
N ARG A 339 4.73 9.08 -1.31
CA ARG A 339 4.52 8.86 -2.74
C ARG A 339 5.73 8.17 -3.36
N VAL A 340 5.48 7.07 -4.03
CA VAL A 340 6.52 6.21 -4.61
C VAL A 340 6.13 5.74 -6.01
N GLY A 341 7.12 5.21 -6.69
CA GLY A 341 6.96 4.58 -7.99
C GLY A 341 6.73 5.55 -9.14
N GLU A 342 6.59 4.99 -10.32
CA GLU A 342 6.41 5.73 -11.57
C GLU A 342 5.14 6.61 -11.57
N ARG A 343 4.10 6.16 -10.86
CA ARG A 343 2.82 6.88 -10.78
C ARG A 343 2.75 7.88 -9.63
N ASN A 344 3.83 7.99 -8.85
CA ASN A 344 3.91 8.93 -7.72
C ASN A 344 2.69 8.83 -6.79
N HIS A 345 2.33 7.61 -6.37
CA HIS A 345 1.21 7.36 -5.47
C HIS A 345 1.67 6.89 -4.10
N ALA A 346 0.91 7.28 -3.09
CA ALA A 346 0.99 6.75 -1.74
C ALA A 346 -0.14 5.74 -1.46
N CYS A 347 0.01 4.89 -0.45
CA CYS A 347 -1.09 4.08 0.05
C CYS A 347 -2.30 4.95 0.44
N ALA A 348 -2.01 6.12 1.03
CA ALA A 348 -3.00 7.10 1.46
C ALA A 348 -3.88 7.60 0.31
N ASP A 349 -3.35 7.77 -0.92
CA ASP A 349 -4.12 8.25 -2.07
C ASP A 349 -5.29 7.33 -2.44
N CYS A 350 -5.21 6.04 -2.06
CA CYS A 350 -6.27 5.06 -2.29
C CYS A 350 -7.06 4.71 -1.01
N HIS A 351 -6.44 4.83 0.17
CA HIS A 351 -6.94 4.24 1.40
C HIS A 351 -7.30 5.24 2.50
N THR A 352 -7.43 6.53 2.17
CA THR A 352 -7.94 7.55 3.10
C THR A 352 -9.24 8.18 2.59
N PRO A 353 -10.13 8.62 3.49
CA PRO A 353 -11.40 9.26 3.14
C PRO A 353 -11.26 10.53 2.29
N GLU A 354 -10.16 11.27 2.47
CA GLU A 354 -9.87 12.50 1.73
C GLU A 354 -9.60 12.23 0.25
N HIS A 355 -9.24 10.99 -0.09
CA HIS A 355 -8.87 10.59 -1.46
C HIS A 355 -9.74 9.45 -1.98
N GLY A 356 -9.19 8.24 -2.07
CA GLY A 356 -9.80 7.11 -2.76
C GLY A 356 -10.66 6.17 -1.91
N ALA A 357 -10.59 6.25 -0.58
CA ALA A 357 -11.31 5.32 0.28
C ALA A 357 -12.83 5.36 0.04
N ASN A 358 -13.45 4.19 0.03
CA ASN A 358 -14.87 4.00 -0.27
C ASN A 358 -15.29 4.37 -1.70
N ARG A 359 -14.34 4.58 -2.60
CA ARG A 359 -14.54 4.77 -4.04
C ARG A 359 -14.09 3.54 -4.80
N PHE A 360 -14.49 3.45 -6.05
CA PHE A 360 -14.10 2.36 -6.93
C PHE A 360 -12.87 2.73 -7.76
N LEU A 361 -11.87 1.86 -7.75
CA LEU A 361 -10.77 1.84 -8.71
C LEU A 361 -11.07 0.76 -9.74
N GLY A 362 -11.55 1.15 -10.90
CA GLY A 362 -12.17 0.21 -11.82
C GLY A 362 -13.36 -0.48 -11.13
N GLY A 363 -13.42 -1.81 -11.22
CA GLY A 363 -14.47 -2.59 -10.58
C GLY A 363 -14.30 -2.82 -9.07
N ARG A 364 -13.21 -2.33 -8.45
CA ARG A 364 -12.83 -2.67 -7.07
C ARG A 364 -13.07 -1.52 -6.12
N LEU A 365 -13.83 -1.79 -5.06
CA LEU A 365 -13.99 -0.85 -3.96
C LEU A 365 -12.67 -0.73 -3.18
N LEU A 366 -12.20 0.49 -2.97
CA LEU A 366 -11.04 0.80 -2.15
C LEU A 366 -11.44 0.85 -0.68
N ALA A 367 -10.74 0.11 0.15
CA ALA A 367 -10.99 0.08 1.57
C ALA A 367 -10.46 1.34 2.26
N ASP A 368 -11.19 1.81 3.26
CA ASP A 368 -10.72 2.84 4.19
C ASP A 368 -9.81 2.21 5.24
N ALA A 369 -8.57 2.67 5.34
CA ALA A 369 -7.63 2.15 6.31
C ALA A 369 -8.02 2.48 7.76
N SER A 370 -8.71 3.59 7.99
CA SER A 370 -9.11 4.03 9.33
C SER A 370 -10.15 3.15 10.02
N VAL A 371 -10.85 2.32 9.25
CA VAL A 371 -11.81 1.36 9.81
C VAL A 371 -11.20 0.03 10.21
N GLY A 372 -9.87 -0.12 10.04
CA GLY A 372 -9.12 -1.32 10.40
C GLY A 372 -9.14 -2.39 9.30
N LEU A 373 -7.98 -2.79 8.85
CA LEU A 373 -7.82 -3.71 7.72
C LEU A 373 -6.99 -4.97 8.05
N THR A 374 -6.22 -4.96 9.15
CA THR A 374 -5.21 -6.00 9.40
C THR A 374 -5.76 -7.24 10.10
N ARG A 375 -6.81 -7.06 10.89
CA ARG A 375 -7.40 -8.10 11.76
C ARG A 375 -7.99 -9.31 11.02
N HIS A 376 -8.09 -9.23 9.68
CA HIS A 376 -8.62 -10.29 8.84
C HIS A 376 -7.54 -11.09 8.10
N PHE A 377 -6.30 -10.68 8.17
CA PHE A 377 -5.19 -11.33 7.48
C PHE A 377 -4.54 -12.42 8.35
N PRO A 378 -4.18 -13.55 7.74
CA PRO A 378 -4.28 -13.94 6.32
C PRO A 378 -5.71 -14.07 5.81
N THR A 379 -5.88 -13.81 4.50
CA THR A 379 -7.19 -13.68 3.86
C THR A 379 -7.25 -14.53 2.59
N TRP A 380 -8.33 -15.30 2.42
CA TRP A 380 -8.64 -15.93 1.14
C TRP A 380 -9.00 -14.86 0.09
N ARG A 381 -8.34 -14.93 -1.06
CA ARG A 381 -8.58 -14.06 -2.21
C ARG A 381 -9.35 -14.83 -3.26
N THR A 382 -10.67 -14.62 -3.34
CA THR A 382 -11.56 -15.37 -4.22
C THR A 382 -11.19 -15.20 -5.71
N ASP A 383 -10.78 -13.99 -6.11
CA ASP A 383 -10.35 -13.70 -7.48
C ASP A 383 -8.99 -14.34 -7.85
N ARG A 384 -8.29 -14.92 -6.87
CA ARG A 384 -6.97 -15.54 -7.04
C ARG A 384 -6.95 -17.03 -6.71
N GLY A 385 -7.94 -17.52 -5.97
CA GLY A 385 -7.93 -18.88 -5.47
C GLY A 385 -6.78 -19.17 -4.49
N GLU A 386 -6.34 -18.15 -3.75
CA GLU A 386 -5.16 -18.20 -2.88
C GLU A 386 -5.41 -17.52 -1.55
N VAL A 387 -4.67 -17.93 -0.52
CA VAL A 387 -4.56 -17.19 0.73
C VAL A 387 -3.40 -16.22 0.68
N TRP A 388 -3.65 -14.98 1.06
CA TRP A 388 -2.65 -13.93 1.15
C TRP A 388 -2.47 -13.45 2.57
N ASP A 389 -1.23 -13.29 2.99
CA ASP A 389 -0.87 -12.45 4.12
C ASP A 389 -0.98 -10.96 3.74
N LEU A 390 -0.84 -10.08 4.72
CA LEU A 390 -0.90 -8.66 4.48
C LEU A 390 0.29 -8.16 3.66
N ARG A 391 1.42 -8.79 3.78
CA ARG A 391 2.67 -8.51 3.08
C ARG A 391 2.53 -8.72 1.57
N LYS A 392 2.01 -9.87 1.15
CA LYS A 392 1.66 -10.16 -0.25
C LYS A 392 0.65 -9.14 -0.79
N ARG A 393 -0.27 -8.67 0.08
CA ARG A 393 -1.22 -7.60 -0.28
C ARG A 393 -0.52 -6.28 -0.55
N PHE A 394 0.46 -5.89 0.26
CA PHE A 394 1.26 -4.67 0.02
C PHE A 394 2.03 -4.77 -1.30
N GLN A 395 2.73 -5.86 -1.52
CA GLN A 395 3.49 -6.10 -2.74
C GLN A 395 2.61 -6.05 -3.99
N TRP A 396 1.42 -6.63 -3.91
CA TRP A 396 0.46 -6.54 -5.01
C TRP A 396 0.06 -5.09 -5.32
N CYS A 397 -0.08 -4.23 -4.30
CA CYS A 397 -0.34 -2.80 -4.50
C CYS A 397 0.89 -2.06 -5.08
N MET A 398 2.11 -2.46 -4.71
CA MET A 398 3.35 -1.84 -5.22
C MET A 398 3.50 -2.01 -6.72
N THR A 399 3.12 -3.17 -7.26
CA THR A 399 3.22 -3.46 -8.70
C THR A 399 2.52 -2.41 -9.58
N PRO A 400 1.21 -2.12 -9.40
CA PRO A 400 0.55 -1.10 -10.21
C PRO A 400 1.03 0.32 -9.91
N LEU A 401 1.71 0.58 -8.81
CA LEU A 401 2.34 1.87 -8.54
C LEU A 401 3.63 2.08 -9.34
N GLY A 402 4.16 1.02 -9.98
CA GLY A 402 5.43 1.08 -10.68
C GLY A 402 6.63 1.20 -9.73
N THR A 403 6.55 0.56 -8.57
CA THR A 403 7.66 0.46 -7.61
C THR A 403 8.09 -0.98 -7.44
N ASN A 404 9.36 -1.18 -7.12
CA ASN A 404 9.88 -2.51 -6.78
C ASN A 404 9.28 -2.97 -5.45
N MET A 405 9.03 -4.27 -5.37
CA MET A 405 8.68 -4.90 -4.12
C MET A 405 9.93 -5.07 -3.25
N LEU A 406 9.76 -4.90 -1.96
CA LEU A 406 10.78 -5.26 -0.99
C LEU A 406 10.86 -6.78 -0.83
N ALA A 407 11.97 -7.27 -0.31
CA ALA A 407 12.09 -8.66 0.11
C ALA A 407 11.00 -9.02 1.12
N ALA A 408 10.58 -10.29 1.13
CA ALA A 408 9.49 -10.75 1.99
C ALA A 408 9.72 -10.50 3.49
N ASP A 409 10.97 -10.43 3.91
CA ASP A 409 11.41 -10.21 5.29
C ASP A 409 11.80 -8.75 5.58
N ALA A 410 11.47 -7.81 4.69
CA ALA A 410 11.75 -6.39 4.89
C ALA A 410 10.98 -5.83 6.09
N ILE A 411 11.70 -5.08 6.92
CA ILE A 411 11.15 -4.51 8.17
C ILE A 411 10.04 -3.50 7.91
N GLU A 412 10.09 -2.83 6.77
CA GLU A 412 9.12 -1.82 6.35
C GLU A 412 7.71 -2.41 6.30
N TYR A 413 7.57 -3.68 5.93
CA TYR A 413 6.28 -4.36 5.94
C TYR A 413 5.72 -4.51 7.35
N ALA A 414 6.56 -4.90 8.32
CA ALA A 414 6.12 -5.04 9.71
C ALA A 414 5.77 -3.68 10.33
N GLU A 415 6.50 -2.62 9.99
CA GLU A 415 6.25 -1.27 10.47
C GLU A 415 4.97 -0.67 9.85
N LEU A 416 4.76 -0.89 8.55
CA LEU A 416 3.52 -0.52 7.87
C LEU A 416 2.32 -1.30 8.44
N GLU A 417 2.48 -2.61 8.67
CA GLU A 417 1.46 -3.43 9.31
C GLU A 417 1.16 -2.94 10.72
N LEU A 418 2.17 -2.60 11.53
CA LEU A 418 1.97 -2.06 12.87
C LEU A 418 1.19 -0.74 12.83
N TYR A 419 1.56 0.18 11.93
CA TYR A 419 0.81 1.43 11.76
C TYR A 419 -0.68 1.15 11.44
N LEU A 420 -0.95 0.27 10.49
CA LEU A 420 -2.32 -0.07 10.12
C LEU A 420 -3.06 -0.82 11.24
N ALA A 421 -2.37 -1.68 11.98
CA ALA A 421 -2.96 -2.41 13.10
C ALA A 421 -3.39 -1.50 14.26
N THR A 422 -2.82 -0.29 14.36
CA THR A 422 -3.30 0.68 15.38
C THR A 422 -4.78 1.05 15.18
N PHE A 423 -5.28 1.02 13.94
CA PHE A 423 -6.69 1.27 13.64
C PHE A 423 -7.59 0.08 14.00
N ASP A 424 -7.01 -1.10 14.21
CA ASP A 424 -7.72 -2.30 14.64
C ASP A 424 -7.77 -2.46 16.17
N ASN A 425 -7.02 -1.68 16.94
CA ASN A 425 -7.01 -1.79 18.39
C ASN A 425 -8.42 -1.75 18.99
N GLY A 426 -8.72 -2.71 19.87
CA GLY A 426 -10.03 -2.88 20.49
C GLY A 426 -11.04 -3.66 19.63
N ARG A 427 -10.75 -3.92 18.35
CA ARG A 427 -11.63 -4.68 17.44
C ARG A 427 -11.31 -6.17 17.49
N PRO A 428 -12.32 -7.06 17.36
CA PRO A 428 -12.08 -8.49 17.42
C PRO A 428 -11.27 -8.98 16.22
N LEU A 429 -10.27 -9.82 16.49
CA LEU A 429 -9.53 -10.57 15.46
C LEU A 429 -10.47 -11.57 14.78
N SER A 430 -10.38 -11.70 13.47
CA SER A 430 -11.23 -12.59 12.67
C SER A 430 -10.46 -13.18 11.49
N VAL A 431 -9.72 -14.26 11.72
CA VAL A 431 -8.82 -14.90 10.75
C VAL A 431 -9.28 -16.35 10.55
N PRO A 432 -9.18 -16.93 9.35
CA PRO A 432 -8.84 -16.25 8.08
C PRO A 432 -9.97 -15.38 7.54
N GLY A 433 -9.61 -14.28 6.91
CA GLY A 433 -10.58 -13.46 6.21
C GLY A 433 -10.95 -14.05 4.84
N ILE A 434 -12.00 -13.48 4.21
CA ILE A 434 -12.36 -13.76 2.83
C ILE A 434 -12.62 -12.45 2.09
N ARG A 435 -12.08 -12.32 0.87
CA ARG A 435 -12.17 -11.11 0.04
C ARG A 435 -12.21 -11.48 -1.43
N HIS A 436 -12.75 -10.54 -2.22
CA HIS A 436 -12.72 -10.60 -3.67
C HIS A 436 -11.41 -10.11 -4.26
#